data_5488fb732e10c9756320a877498c1d18
#
_entry.id   5488fb732e10c9756320a877498c1d18
#
_cell.length_a   1.000
_cell.length_b   1.000
_cell.length_c   1.000
_cell.angle_alpha   90.00
_cell.angle_beta   90.00
_cell.angle_gamma   90.00
#
_symmetry.space_group_name_H-M   'P 1'
#
loop_
_entity.id
_entity.type
_entity.pdbx_description
1 polymer ?
#
loop_
_entity_poly.entity_id
_entity_poly.type
_entity_poly.pdbx_seq_one_letter_code
_entity_poly.pdbx_strand_id
1 'polypeptide(L)'
;MASAYCASKFGVVGFSKCMADELKRFGIKFTLFYFGGVDSPFWDNVSLKVDRSKMLTPETAADAIVFAIKAERQAVPMEINIQPESHLFF
;
A
#
# COMPACT_ATOMS: atom_id res chain seq x y z
N MET A 1 -5.00 5.46 20.30
CA MET A 1 -3.67 4.90 20.15
C MET A 1 -3.16 4.94 18.73
N ALA A 2 -4.04 4.99 17.77
CA ALA A 2 -3.64 4.98 16.38
C ALA A 2 -3.64 6.36 15.73
N SER A 3 -3.89 7.44 16.49
CA SER A 3 -4.03 8.76 15.88
C SER A 3 -2.74 9.25 15.21
N ALA A 4 -1.60 9.06 15.87
CA ALA A 4 -0.33 9.46 15.27
C ALA A 4 0.00 8.60 14.04
N TYR A 5 -0.27 7.31 14.11
CA TYR A 5 -0.07 6.42 12.99
C TYR A 5 -0.96 6.83 11.81
N CYS A 6 -2.24 7.07 12.07
CA CYS A 6 -3.18 7.51 11.04
C CYS A 6 -2.74 8.83 10.42
N ALA A 7 -2.35 9.80 11.27
CA ALA A 7 -1.90 11.09 10.76
C ALA A 7 -0.70 10.92 9.84
N SER A 8 0.28 10.08 10.23
CA SER A 8 1.46 9.86 9.41
C SER A 8 1.11 9.18 8.07
N LYS A 9 0.20 8.21 8.09
CA LYS A 9 -0.19 7.52 6.87
C LYS A 9 -1.01 8.41 5.93
N PHE A 10 -1.93 9.20 6.45
CA PHE A 10 -2.64 10.18 5.62
C PHE A 10 -1.69 11.25 5.13
N GLY A 11 -0.70 11.62 5.95
CA GLY A 11 0.32 12.56 5.54
C GLY A 11 1.10 12.06 4.34
N VAL A 12 1.47 10.77 4.33
CA VAL A 12 2.17 10.15 3.20
C VAL A 12 1.31 10.23 1.94
N VAL A 13 0.01 9.96 2.05
CA VAL A 13 -0.90 10.03 0.90
C VAL A 13 -0.95 11.45 0.34
N GLY A 14 -1.18 12.44 1.19
CA GLY A 14 -1.25 13.84 0.74
C GLY A 14 0.07 14.30 0.14
N PHE A 15 1.17 14.02 0.82
CA PHE A 15 2.50 14.37 0.34
C PHE A 15 2.77 13.72 -1.02
N SER A 16 2.47 12.44 -1.16
CA SER A 16 2.72 11.72 -2.41
C SER A 16 1.91 12.28 -3.57
N LYS A 17 0.65 12.64 -3.32
CA LYS A 17 -0.19 13.22 -4.36
C LYS A 17 0.33 14.58 -4.81
N CYS A 18 0.80 15.40 -3.87
CA CYS A 18 1.39 16.68 -4.22
C CYS A 18 2.69 16.50 -5.01
N MET A 19 3.54 15.57 -4.58
CA MET A 19 4.79 15.30 -5.27
C MET A 19 4.54 14.73 -6.67
N ALA A 20 3.51 13.90 -6.82
CA ALA A 20 3.16 13.36 -8.13
C ALA A 20 2.82 14.48 -9.10
N ASP A 21 2.07 15.47 -8.63
CA ASP A 21 1.69 16.60 -9.47
C ASP A 21 2.90 17.48 -9.81
N GLU A 22 3.74 17.76 -8.81
CA GLU A 22 4.90 18.64 -9.00
C GLU A 22 5.97 18.00 -9.89
N LEU A 23 6.13 16.69 -9.82
CA LEU A 23 7.22 16.00 -10.53
C LEU A 23 6.77 15.35 -11.84
N LYS A 24 5.50 15.45 -12.16
CA LYS A 24 4.96 14.87 -13.38
C LYS A 24 5.70 15.35 -14.62
N ARG A 25 6.04 16.62 -14.65
CA ARG A 25 6.73 17.23 -15.79
C ARG A 25 8.12 16.64 -16.02
N PHE A 26 8.68 15.96 -15.01
CA PHE A 26 10.00 15.31 -15.15
C PHE A 26 9.86 13.82 -15.47
N GLY A 27 8.64 13.35 -15.74
CA GLY A 27 8.41 11.95 -16.06
C GLY A 27 8.43 11.03 -14.85
N ILE A 28 8.36 11.58 -13.65
CA ILE A 28 8.34 10.78 -12.42
C ILE A 28 6.91 10.41 -12.10
N LYS A 29 6.68 9.12 -11.90
CA LYS A 29 5.36 8.57 -11.61
C LYS A 29 5.31 8.07 -10.18
N PHE A 30 4.16 8.24 -9.56
CA PHE A 30 3.93 7.78 -8.19
C PHE A 30 2.79 6.77 -8.18
N THR A 31 2.95 5.70 -7.42
CA THR A 31 1.90 4.74 -7.18
C THR A 31 1.76 4.56 -5.68
N LEU A 32 0.54 4.72 -5.19
CA LEU A 32 0.23 4.52 -3.78
C LEU A 32 -0.37 3.13 -3.62
N PHE A 33 0.20 2.37 -2.71
CA PHE A 33 -0.29 1.03 -2.41
C PHE A 33 -0.95 1.03 -1.05
N TYR A 34 -2.16 0.50 -0.99
CA TYR A 34 -2.89 0.32 0.26
C TYR A 34 -3.07 -1.17 0.45
N PHE A 35 -2.28 -1.75 1.35
CA PHE A 35 -2.38 -3.18 1.64
C PHE A 35 -3.03 -3.38 3.00
N GLY A 36 -3.95 -4.33 3.08
CA GLY A 36 -4.41 -4.83 4.36
C GLY A 36 -3.29 -5.61 5.03
N GLY A 37 -3.61 -6.34 6.08
CA GLY A 37 -2.59 -7.08 6.81
C GLY A 37 -1.82 -8.03 5.90
N VAL A 38 -0.51 -7.89 5.89
CA VAL A 38 0.39 -8.77 5.15
C VAL A 38 1.11 -9.67 6.14
N ASP A 39 1.09 -10.97 5.90
CA ASP A 39 1.73 -11.94 6.79
C ASP A 39 3.24 -11.87 6.62
N SER A 40 3.88 -11.09 7.49
CA SER A 40 5.31 -10.86 7.45
C SER A 40 5.89 -10.93 8.87
N PRO A 41 7.21 -10.94 9.01
CA PRO A 41 7.84 -10.97 10.34
C PRO A 41 7.45 -9.80 11.25
N PHE A 42 6.87 -8.74 10.70
CA PHE A 42 6.35 -7.64 11.50
C PHE A 42 5.45 -8.15 12.63
N TRP A 43 4.60 -9.17 12.34
CA TRP A 43 3.64 -9.68 13.30
C TRP A 43 4.24 -10.58 14.36
N ASP A 44 5.48 -11.01 14.19
CA ASP A 44 6.13 -11.90 15.15
C ASP A 44 6.24 -11.30 16.54
N ASN A 45 6.39 -9.97 16.61
CA ASN A 45 6.60 -9.27 17.86
C ASN A 45 5.41 -8.41 18.29
N VAL A 46 4.26 -8.64 17.70
CA VAL A 46 3.04 -7.92 18.04
C VAL A 46 2.25 -8.74 19.04
N SER A 47 1.85 -8.12 20.14
CA SER A 47 1.13 -8.81 21.21
C SER A 47 -0.34 -9.09 20.88
N LEU A 48 -0.86 -8.49 19.82
CA LEU A 48 -2.25 -8.71 19.42
C LEU A 48 -2.41 -10.09 18.81
N LYS A 49 -3.53 -10.75 19.14
CA LYS A 49 -3.87 -12.01 18.50
C LYS A 49 -4.51 -11.70 17.15
N VAL A 50 -3.83 -12.07 16.10
CA VAL A 50 -4.34 -11.89 14.75
C VAL A 50 -4.26 -13.23 14.02
N ASP A 51 -5.22 -13.46 13.13
CA ASP A 51 -5.24 -14.68 12.33
C ASP A 51 -4.42 -14.44 11.08
N ARG A 52 -3.15 -14.81 11.15
CA ARG A 52 -2.21 -14.58 10.06
C ARG A 52 -2.54 -15.40 8.80
N SER A 53 -3.30 -16.48 8.98
CA SER A 53 -3.69 -17.30 7.83
C SER A 53 -4.66 -16.59 6.89
N LYS A 54 -5.31 -15.53 7.38
CA LYS A 54 -6.25 -14.74 6.57
C LYS A 54 -5.63 -13.47 6.02
N MET A 55 -4.35 -13.24 6.28
CA MET A 55 -3.65 -12.09 5.76
C MET A 55 -3.19 -12.31 4.33
N LEU A 56 -2.89 -11.21 3.65
CA LEU A 56 -2.28 -11.29 2.33
C LEU A 56 -0.89 -11.91 2.45
N THR A 57 -0.47 -12.64 1.42
CA THR A 57 0.91 -13.14 1.40
C THR A 57 1.85 -12.04 0.91
N PRO A 58 3.13 -12.06 1.34
CA PRO A 58 4.10 -11.12 0.81
C PRO A 58 4.23 -11.20 -0.71
N GLU A 59 4.04 -12.40 -1.28
CA GLU A 59 4.09 -12.60 -2.72
C GLU A 59 3.01 -11.81 -3.45
N THR A 60 1.79 -11.80 -2.90
CA THR A 60 0.70 -11.03 -3.49
C THR A 60 1.01 -9.53 -3.48
N ALA A 61 1.55 -9.03 -2.36
CA ALA A 61 1.94 -7.63 -2.27
C ALA A 61 3.05 -7.31 -3.28
N ALA A 62 4.04 -8.20 -3.38
CA ALA A 62 5.14 -8.01 -4.32
C ALA A 62 4.65 -8.02 -5.77
N ASP A 63 3.70 -8.90 -6.10
CA ASP A 63 3.15 -8.96 -7.45
C ASP A 63 2.45 -7.65 -7.84
N ALA A 64 1.77 -7.03 -6.88
CA ALA A 64 1.11 -5.75 -7.14
C ALA A 64 2.14 -4.66 -7.46
N ILE A 65 3.26 -4.66 -6.72
CA ILE A 65 4.33 -3.69 -6.96
C ILE A 65 4.95 -3.91 -8.34
N VAL A 66 5.20 -5.17 -8.69
CA VAL A 66 5.75 -5.51 -10.00
C VAL A 66 4.79 -5.09 -11.11
N PHE A 67 3.48 -5.28 -10.91
CA PHE A 67 2.48 -4.83 -11.86
C PHE A 67 2.63 -3.34 -12.15
N ALA A 68 2.77 -2.53 -11.11
CA ALA A 68 2.92 -1.09 -11.26
C ALA A 68 4.22 -0.74 -11.98
N ILE A 69 5.31 -1.44 -11.66
CA ILE A 69 6.60 -1.19 -12.29
C ILE A 69 6.57 -1.52 -13.79
N LYS A 70 5.83 -2.58 -14.16
CA LYS A 70 5.74 -3.05 -15.54
C LYS A 70 4.66 -2.35 -16.36
N ALA A 71 3.91 -1.44 -15.76
CA ALA A 71 2.87 -0.73 -16.50
C ALA A 71 3.47 -0.03 -17.73
N GLU A 72 2.70 -0.01 -18.81
CA GLU A 72 3.20 0.63 -20.01
C GLU A 72 3.51 2.10 -19.75
N ARG A 73 4.35 2.67 -20.59
CA ARG A 73 4.89 4.00 -20.36
C ARG A 73 3.82 5.07 -20.15
N GLN A 74 2.69 4.95 -20.81
CA GLN A 74 1.62 5.95 -20.73
C GLN A 74 0.65 5.71 -19.59
N ALA A 75 0.75 4.56 -18.93
CA ALA A 75 -0.16 4.19 -17.87
C ALA A 75 0.47 4.47 -16.50
N VAL A 76 -0.31 5.08 -15.62
CA VAL A 76 0.11 5.31 -14.25
C VAL A 76 -0.91 4.67 -13.34
N PRO A 77 -0.62 3.52 -12.74
CA PRO A 77 -1.49 2.97 -11.69
C PRO A 77 -1.35 3.87 -10.47
N MET A 78 -2.26 4.80 -10.30
CA MET A 78 -2.14 5.81 -9.28
C MET A 78 -2.35 5.29 -7.87
N GLU A 79 -3.34 4.40 -7.71
CA GLU A 79 -3.65 3.82 -6.41
C GLU A 79 -4.03 2.36 -6.61
N ILE A 80 -3.44 1.50 -5.80
CA ILE A 80 -3.74 0.07 -5.81
C ILE A 80 -4.08 -0.33 -4.38
N ASN A 81 -5.33 -0.75 -4.17
CA ASN A 81 -5.83 -1.13 -2.86
C ASN A 81 -6.14 -2.63 -2.87
N ILE A 82 -5.38 -3.39 -2.10
CA ILE A 82 -5.57 -4.84 -2.00
C ILE A 82 -5.80 -5.20 -0.54
N GLN A 83 -6.93 -5.81 -0.28
CA GLN A 83 -7.33 -6.21 1.07
C GLN A 83 -7.56 -7.71 1.11
N PRO A 84 -7.36 -8.33 2.28
CA PRO A 84 -7.74 -9.74 2.43
C PRO A 84 -9.23 -9.90 2.22
N GLU A 85 -9.63 -11.04 1.71
CA GLU A 85 -11.05 -11.34 1.52
C GLU A 85 -11.83 -11.19 2.82
N SER A 86 -11.18 -11.48 3.95
CA SER A 86 -11.82 -11.38 5.27
C SER A 86 -12.02 -9.94 5.74
N HIS A 87 -11.52 -8.95 4.99
CA HIS A 87 -11.69 -7.55 5.37
C HIS A 87 -13.18 -7.19 5.32
N LEU A 88 -13.66 -6.56 6.38
CA LEU A 88 -15.10 -6.30 6.50
C LEU A 88 -15.58 -5.08 5.75
N PHE A 89 -14.67 -4.19 5.30
CA PHE A 89 -15.05 -2.98 4.62
C PHE A 89 -14.64 -3.10 3.18
N PHE A 90 -15.51 -3.01 2.35
CA PHE A 90 -15.31 -3.02 0.98
C PHE A 90 -14.03 -2.71 0.57
#